data_a21f1c65a5efd3d094e313cdc30f4368
#
_entry.id   a21f1c65a5efd3d094e313cdc30f4368
#
_cell.length_a   1.000
_cell.length_b   1.000
_cell.length_c   1.000
_cell.angle_alpha   90.00
_cell.angle_beta   90.00
_cell.angle_gamma   90.00
#
_symmetry.space_group_name_H-M   'P 1'
#
loop_
_entity.id
_entity.type
_entity.pdbx_description
1 polymer ?
#
loop_
_entity_poly.entity_id
_entity_poly.type
_entity_poly.pdbx_seq_one_letter_code
_entity_poly.pdbx_strand_id
1 'polypeptide(L)'
;MFAAGTDTAYLVLEFTMAELMLHQDVMARLQAEVRNSIMPKNQEVITEEYLTGMPYLKAVIKETLRLHPPSPLLLPHQSLEECTIDGYVVPAGTTVFVNAWAIGRDLRLWDAAEEFMPERFIDKGATEGVDFRGIDFQFLPFGSGRRMCPGMNFGLANVEIMLANLVCHFDWEMAGGANEIDMTEVFGLTVHRKEKLILTPRLQSCVA
;
A
#
# COMPACT_ATOMS: atom_id res chain seq x y z
N MET A 1 -16.83 8.14 -8.27
CA MET A 1 -16.63 7.40 -7.01
C MET A 1 -16.38 5.90 -7.23
N PHE A 2 -17.22 5.21 -8.00
CA PHE A 2 -17.08 3.77 -8.21
C PHE A 2 -15.70 3.37 -8.77
N ALA A 3 -15.31 3.93 -9.92
CA ALA A 3 -14.02 3.65 -10.55
C ALA A 3 -12.82 3.96 -9.64
N ALA A 4 -12.82 5.12 -8.97
CA ALA A 4 -11.73 5.51 -8.11
C ALA A 4 -11.53 4.60 -6.89
N GLY A 5 -12.64 4.09 -6.31
CA GLY A 5 -12.56 3.22 -5.14
C GLY A 5 -12.23 1.76 -5.46
N THR A 6 -12.58 1.30 -6.66
CA THR A 6 -12.32 -0.09 -7.07
C THR A 6 -10.91 -0.25 -7.65
N ASP A 7 -10.54 0.64 -8.57
CA ASP A 7 -9.27 0.57 -9.30
C ASP A 7 -8.07 0.73 -8.36
N THR A 8 -8.09 1.75 -7.51
CA THR A 8 -6.98 1.99 -6.57
C THR A 8 -6.81 0.88 -5.53
N ALA A 9 -7.91 0.34 -4.99
CA ALA A 9 -7.83 -0.77 -4.03
C ALA A 9 -7.28 -2.05 -4.69
N TYR A 10 -7.71 -2.33 -5.93
CA TYR A 10 -7.18 -3.43 -6.72
C TYR A 10 -5.66 -3.29 -6.92
N LEU A 11 -5.19 -2.10 -7.33
CA LEU A 11 -3.77 -1.86 -7.56
C LEU A 11 -2.92 -2.07 -6.29
N VAL A 12 -3.39 -1.58 -5.14
CA VAL A 12 -2.71 -1.82 -3.86
C VAL A 12 -2.60 -3.32 -3.57
N LEU A 13 -3.67 -4.08 -3.76
CA LEU A 13 -3.66 -5.53 -3.54
C LEU A 13 -2.74 -6.25 -4.52
N GLU A 14 -2.76 -5.88 -5.81
CA GLU A 14 -1.90 -6.50 -6.82
C GLU A 14 -0.43 -6.25 -6.53
N PHE A 15 -0.03 -5.01 -6.22
CA PHE A 15 1.35 -4.70 -5.85
C PHE A 15 1.75 -5.37 -4.53
N THR A 16 0.86 -5.38 -3.52
CA THR A 16 1.14 -6.06 -2.25
C THR A 16 1.39 -7.54 -2.47
N MET A 17 0.55 -8.22 -3.24
CA MET A 17 0.75 -9.64 -3.52
C MET A 17 2.02 -9.90 -4.33
N ALA A 18 2.38 -9.02 -5.26
CA ALA A 18 3.62 -9.13 -6.02
C ALA A 18 4.85 -8.99 -5.11
N GLU A 19 4.87 -7.98 -4.22
CA GLU A 19 5.95 -7.78 -3.25
C GLU A 19 6.06 -8.96 -2.27
N LEU A 20 4.94 -9.48 -1.78
CA LEU A 20 4.93 -10.65 -0.91
C LEU A 20 5.45 -11.91 -1.60
N MET A 21 5.23 -12.06 -2.90
CA MET A 21 5.79 -13.17 -3.66
C MET A 21 7.30 -13.02 -3.89
N LEU A 22 7.82 -11.81 -4.00
CA LEU A 22 9.26 -11.52 -4.09
C LEU A 22 9.96 -11.65 -2.73
N HIS A 23 9.26 -11.36 -1.63
CA HIS A 23 9.78 -11.35 -0.26
C HIS A 23 9.10 -12.43 0.57
N GLN A 24 9.55 -13.68 0.39
CA GLN A 24 8.92 -14.86 1.02
C GLN A 24 9.01 -14.86 2.56
N ASP A 25 10.00 -14.23 3.14
CA ASP A 25 10.14 -14.02 4.57
C ASP A 25 9.06 -13.07 5.12
N VAL A 26 8.77 -11.98 4.40
CA VAL A 26 7.67 -11.05 4.71
C VAL A 26 6.32 -11.76 4.58
N MET A 27 6.11 -12.55 3.51
CA MET A 27 4.92 -13.36 3.32
C MET A 27 4.71 -14.32 4.50
N ALA A 28 5.75 -15.08 4.86
CA ALA A 28 5.67 -16.06 5.96
C ALA A 28 5.33 -15.38 7.30
N ARG A 29 5.94 -14.23 7.58
CA ARG A 29 5.66 -13.45 8.80
C ARG A 29 4.23 -12.93 8.83
N LEU A 30 3.74 -12.40 7.70
CA LEU A 30 2.36 -11.92 7.57
C LEU A 30 1.36 -13.05 7.76
N GLN A 31 1.59 -14.20 7.10
CA GLN A 31 0.75 -15.39 7.27
C GLN A 31 0.72 -15.87 8.72
N ALA A 32 1.87 -15.86 9.40
CA ALA A 32 1.94 -16.25 10.81
C ALA A 32 1.11 -15.30 11.70
N GLU A 33 1.22 -13.98 11.52
CA GLU A 33 0.40 -13.02 12.27
C GLU A 33 -1.08 -13.25 12.06
N VAL A 34 -1.51 -13.30 10.80
CA VAL A 34 -2.92 -13.41 10.44
C VAL A 34 -3.51 -14.73 10.91
N ARG A 35 -2.84 -15.86 10.64
CA ARG A 35 -3.31 -17.21 11.01
C ARG A 35 -3.38 -17.39 12.53
N ASN A 36 -2.37 -16.92 13.28
CA ASN A 36 -2.38 -16.99 14.74
C ASN A 36 -3.49 -16.14 15.38
N SER A 37 -3.89 -15.06 14.73
CA SER A 37 -4.99 -14.21 15.23
C SER A 37 -6.36 -14.88 15.11
N ILE A 38 -6.52 -15.88 14.23
CA ILE A 38 -7.82 -16.50 13.88
C ILE A 38 -7.95 -17.93 14.39
N MET A 39 -6.87 -18.69 14.43
CA MET A 39 -6.89 -20.12 14.87
C MET A 39 -7.66 -20.40 16.16
N PRO A 40 -7.62 -19.53 17.20
CA PRO A 40 -8.36 -19.78 18.44
C PRO A 40 -9.88 -19.74 18.29
N LYS A 41 -10.40 -19.21 17.18
CA LYS A 41 -11.82 -18.86 17.02
C LYS A 41 -12.56 -19.66 15.95
N ASN A 42 -11.88 -20.57 15.26
CA ASN A 42 -12.44 -21.45 14.22
C ASN A 42 -13.33 -20.70 13.20
N GLN A 43 -12.86 -19.53 12.72
CA GLN A 43 -13.63 -18.70 11.82
C GLN A 43 -13.22 -18.90 10.36
N GLU A 44 -14.24 -19.07 9.50
CA GLU A 44 -14.07 -19.27 8.06
C GLU A 44 -13.71 -17.99 7.29
N VAL A 45 -14.03 -16.81 7.82
CA VAL A 45 -13.79 -15.52 7.15
C VAL A 45 -13.32 -14.48 8.17
N ILE A 46 -12.27 -13.74 7.81
CA ILE A 46 -11.78 -12.62 8.61
C ILE A 46 -12.69 -11.41 8.41
N THR A 47 -13.15 -10.84 9.51
CA THR A 47 -13.93 -9.62 9.56
C THR A 47 -13.11 -8.46 10.13
N GLU A 48 -13.60 -7.23 10.00
CA GLU A 48 -12.93 -6.01 10.47
C GLU A 48 -12.52 -6.05 11.95
N GLU A 49 -13.28 -6.76 12.80
CA GLU A 49 -13.00 -6.87 14.24
C GLU A 49 -11.63 -7.49 14.55
N TYR A 50 -11.12 -8.35 13.66
CA TYR A 50 -9.82 -9.00 13.84
C TYR A 50 -8.64 -8.14 13.40
N LEU A 51 -8.85 -7.19 12.50
CA LEU A 51 -7.79 -6.38 11.90
C LEU A 51 -7.08 -5.46 12.90
N THR A 52 -7.73 -5.15 14.01
CA THR A 52 -7.14 -4.28 15.06
C THR A 52 -5.89 -4.89 15.67
N GLY A 53 -5.80 -6.22 15.75
CA GLY A 53 -4.67 -6.96 16.32
C GLY A 53 -3.57 -7.34 15.33
N MET A 54 -3.56 -6.78 14.11
CA MET A 54 -2.63 -7.16 13.04
C MET A 54 -1.73 -5.98 12.62
N PRO A 55 -0.74 -5.59 13.43
CA PRO A 55 0.14 -4.46 13.12
C PRO A 55 1.04 -4.73 11.91
N TYR A 56 1.47 -5.99 11.68
CA TYR A 56 2.31 -6.33 10.53
C TYR A 56 1.54 -6.25 9.21
N LEU A 57 0.29 -6.69 9.18
CA LEU A 57 -0.61 -6.49 8.04
C LEU A 57 -0.68 -5.01 7.63
N LYS A 58 -0.87 -4.13 8.60
CA LYS A 58 -0.92 -2.68 8.36
C LYS A 58 0.40 -2.12 7.87
N ALA A 59 1.51 -2.62 8.40
CA ALA A 59 2.85 -2.23 7.97
C ALA A 59 3.14 -2.65 6.53
N VAL A 60 2.76 -3.85 6.13
CA VAL A 60 2.87 -4.35 4.75
C VAL A 60 2.09 -3.45 3.79
N ILE A 61 0.85 -3.08 4.13
CA ILE A 61 0.04 -2.18 3.29
C ILE A 61 0.65 -0.77 3.23
N LYS A 62 1.15 -0.24 4.35
CA LYS A 62 1.84 1.05 4.37
C LYS A 62 3.08 1.04 3.47
N GLU A 63 3.88 -0.01 3.53
CA GLU A 63 5.09 -0.13 2.70
C GLU A 63 4.75 -0.25 1.21
N THR A 64 3.71 -1.00 0.88
CA THR A 64 3.18 -1.04 -0.50
C THR A 64 2.75 0.35 -0.97
N LEU A 65 2.00 1.08 -0.16
CA LEU A 65 1.55 2.44 -0.49
C LEU A 65 2.70 3.45 -0.62
N ARG A 66 3.81 3.22 0.08
CA ARG A 66 5.02 4.04 -0.02
C ARG A 66 5.75 3.80 -1.34
N LEU A 67 6.00 2.53 -1.68
CA LEU A 67 6.71 2.17 -2.90
C LEU A 67 5.82 2.28 -4.14
N HIS A 68 4.58 1.88 -4.05
CA HIS A 68 3.65 1.80 -5.17
C HIS A 68 2.39 2.62 -4.91
N PRO A 69 2.51 3.97 -4.76
CA PRO A 69 1.32 4.81 -4.58
C PRO A 69 0.45 4.72 -5.84
N PRO A 70 -0.84 4.32 -5.71
CA PRO A 70 -1.72 4.17 -6.89
C PRO A 70 -1.84 5.43 -7.73
N SER A 71 -1.68 6.61 -7.11
CA SER A 71 -1.69 7.91 -7.76
C SER A 71 -0.35 8.62 -7.52
N PRO A 72 0.68 8.40 -8.36
CA PRO A 72 2.06 8.80 -8.10
C PRO A 72 2.28 10.30 -8.02
N LEU A 73 1.48 11.08 -8.76
CA LEU A 73 1.54 12.56 -8.76
C LEU A 73 0.36 13.17 -7.99
N LEU A 74 -0.41 12.37 -7.27
CA LEU A 74 -1.71 12.72 -6.73
C LEU A 74 -2.65 13.30 -7.80
N LEU A 75 -3.75 13.94 -7.39
CA LEU A 75 -4.59 14.67 -8.33
C LEU A 75 -4.05 16.09 -8.53
N PRO A 76 -4.15 16.65 -9.75
CA PRO A 76 -3.73 18.01 -10.01
C PRO A 76 -4.47 19.01 -9.11
N HIS A 77 -3.71 19.92 -8.50
CA HIS A 77 -4.22 21.06 -7.76
C HIS A 77 -4.05 22.33 -8.60
N GLN A 78 -4.78 23.38 -8.25
CA GLN A 78 -4.61 24.69 -8.85
C GLN A 78 -4.48 25.75 -7.75
N SER A 79 -3.48 26.64 -7.88
CA SER A 79 -3.33 27.77 -6.98
C SER A 79 -4.51 28.72 -7.15
N LEU A 80 -5.17 29.11 -6.06
CA LEU A 80 -6.29 30.04 -6.11
C LEU A 80 -5.83 31.49 -6.20
N GLU A 81 -4.67 31.80 -5.63
CA GLU A 81 -4.05 33.10 -5.58
C GLU A 81 -2.53 32.97 -5.76
N GLU A 82 -1.87 34.07 -6.04
CA GLU A 82 -0.41 34.11 -6.06
C GLU A 82 0.16 33.83 -4.67
N CYS A 83 1.17 32.99 -4.59
CA CYS A 83 1.88 32.67 -3.37
C CYS A 83 3.37 32.46 -3.62
N THR A 84 4.17 32.50 -2.55
CA THR A 84 5.61 32.22 -2.63
C THR A 84 5.92 30.92 -1.92
N ILE A 85 6.59 30.01 -2.61
CA ILE A 85 7.05 28.72 -2.07
C ILE A 85 8.56 28.65 -2.25
N ASP A 86 9.31 28.54 -1.18
CA ASP A 86 10.78 28.45 -1.18
C ASP A 86 11.47 29.58 -1.99
N GLY A 87 10.92 30.79 -1.95
CA GLY A 87 11.41 31.95 -2.72
C GLY A 87 10.93 32.01 -4.16
N TYR A 88 10.23 31.03 -4.67
CA TYR A 88 9.62 31.04 -6.02
C TYR A 88 8.20 31.58 -5.97
N VAL A 89 7.92 32.53 -6.88
CA VAL A 89 6.56 33.06 -7.05
C VAL A 89 5.73 32.06 -7.87
N VAL A 90 4.62 31.62 -7.31
CA VAL A 90 3.63 30.75 -7.95
C VAL A 90 2.39 31.60 -8.27
N PRO A 91 2.14 31.96 -9.54
CA PRO A 91 0.98 32.76 -9.93
C PRO A 91 -0.35 32.05 -9.64
N ALA A 92 -1.42 32.82 -9.51
CA ALA A 92 -2.78 32.27 -9.48
C ALA A 92 -3.08 31.48 -10.76
N GLY A 93 -3.82 30.39 -10.62
CA GLY A 93 -4.18 29.50 -11.74
C GLY A 93 -3.09 28.50 -12.14
N THR A 94 -1.94 28.46 -11.44
CA THR A 94 -0.87 27.49 -11.71
C THR A 94 -1.33 26.08 -11.33
N THR A 95 -1.13 25.11 -12.25
CA THR A 95 -1.34 23.70 -11.95
C THR A 95 -0.17 23.15 -11.14
N VAL A 96 -0.48 22.49 -10.01
CA VAL A 96 0.50 21.95 -9.06
C VAL A 96 0.30 20.44 -8.93
N PHE A 97 1.40 19.69 -9.05
CA PHE A 97 1.45 18.27 -8.78
C PHE A 97 2.33 18.01 -7.56
N VAL A 98 1.93 17.01 -6.75
CA VAL A 98 2.75 16.52 -5.65
C VAL A 98 3.26 15.14 -6.04
N ASN A 99 4.57 14.99 -6.16
CA ASN A 99 5.20 13.73 -6.57
C ASN A 99 5.33 12.78 -5.36
N ALA A 100 4.24 12.12 -4.99
CA ALA A 100 4.18 11.16 -3.89
C ALA A 100 5.11 9.97 -4.13
N TRP A 101 5.28 9.56 -5.38
CA TRP A 101 6.19 8.47 -5.77
C TRP A 101 7.66 8.81 -5.44
N ALA A 102 8.12 10.01 -5.81
CA ALA A 102 9.47 10.45 -5.51
C ALA A 102 9.68 10.71 -4.00
N ILE A 103 8.70 11.25 -3.31
CA ILE A 103 8.74 11.46 -1.86
C ILE A 103 8.91 10.12 -1.13
N GLY A 104 8.16 9.09 -1.52
CA GLY A 104 8.24 7.75 -0.96
C GLY A 104 9.59 7.05 -1.19
N ARG A 105 10.42 7.55 -2.12
CA ARG A 105 11.75 7.00 -2.48
C ARG A 105 12.92 7.92 -2.14
N ASP A 106 12.66 9.02 -1.45
CA ASP A 106 13.71 9.98 -1.10
C ASP A 106 14.61 9.44 0.03
N LEU A 107 15.88 9.17 -0.28
CA LEU A 107 16.88 8.68 0.68
C LEU A 107 17.15 9.63 1.87
N ARG A 108 16.71 10.89 1.78
CA ARG A 108 16.77 11.83 2.91
C ARG A 108 15.67 11.60 3.93
N LEU A 109 14.59 10.90 3.53
CA LEU A 109 13.41 10.64 4.34
C LEU A 109 13.27 9.16 4.73
N TRP A 110 13.82 8.26 3.91
CA TRP A 110 13.63 6.82 4.04
C TRP A 110 14.96 6.07 3.88
N ASP A 111 15.39 5.40 4.94
CA ASP A 111 16.53 4.49 4.88
C ASP A 111 16.18 3.32 3.94
N ALA A 112 17.16 2.89 3.11
CA ALA A 112 16.94 1.85 2.11
C ALA A 112 15.62 2.07 1.31
N ALA A 113 15.47 3.27 0.73
CA ALA A 113 14.21 3.78 0.18
C ALA A 113 13.61 2.91 -0.94
N GLU A 114 14.45 2.16 -1.67
CA GLU A 114 14.00 1.27 -2.76
C GLU A 114 13.69 -0.16 -2.28
N GLU A 115 13.97 -0.49 -1.02
CA GLU A 115 13.73 -1.81 -0.47
C GLU A 115 12.32 -1.91 0.12
N PHE A 116 11.65 -3.05 -0.08
CA PHE A 116 10.37 -3.37 0.52
C PHE A 116 10.58 -3.88 1.94
N MET A 117 10.40 -3.01 2.93
CA MET A 117 10.71 -3.26 4.34
C MET A 117 9.55 -2.80 5.24
N PRO A 118 8.53 -3.64 5.47
CA PRO A 118 7.39 -3.30 6.35
C PRO A 118 7.80 -2.96 7.78
N GLU A 119 8.92 -3.50 8.26
CA GLU A 119 9.47 -3.31 9.61
C GLU A 119 9.67 -1.84 9.95
N ARG A 120 9.94 -0.99 8.95
CA ARG A 120 10.10 0.46 9.14
C ARG A 120 8.90 1.15 9.81
N PHE A 121 7.71 0.56 9.70
CA PHE A 121 6.49 1.10 10.30
C PHE A 121 6.16 0.48 11.68
N ILE A 122 6.95 -0.49 12.15
CA ILE A 122 6.70 -1.21 13.42
C ILE A 122 7.84 -0.99 14.41
N ASP A 123 9.08 -1.09 13.93
CA ASP A 123 10.25 -1.02 14.77
C ASP A 123 10.48 0.42 15.25
N LYS A 124 11.02 0.56 16.46
CA LYS A 124 11.33 1.86 17.08
C LYS A 124 12.45 2.57 16.33
N GLY A 125 12.12 3.13 15.19
CA GLY A 125 13.03 3.87 14.31
C GLY A 125 12.50 5.26 13.98
N ALA A 126 13.19 5.95 13.07
CA ALA A 126 12.83 7.31 12.62
C ALA A 126 11.44 7.38 11.96
N THR A 127 10.91 6.25 11.51
CA THR A 127 9.60 6.15 10.85
C THR A 127 8.51 5.52 11.73
N GLU A 128 8.82 5.28 13.03
CA GLU A 128 7.80 4.87 14.00
C GLU A 128 6.72 5.94 14.08
N GLY A 129 5.46 5.53 13.93
CA GLY A 129 4.32 6.45 14.00
C GLY A 129 4.03 7.25 12.73
N VAL A 130 4.87 7.16 11.69
CA VAL A 130 4.54 7.76 10.38
C VAL A 130 3.25 7.18 9.84
N ASP A 131 2.31 8.07 9.49
CA ASP A 131 0.98 7.68 9.04
C ASP A 131 0.53 8.48 7.81
N PHE A 132 -0.40 7.93 7.07
CA PHE A 132 -0.97 8.49 5.83
C PHE A 132 -2.11 9.52 6.08
N ARG A 133 -2.27 10.00 7.32
CA ARG A 133 -3.35 10.96 7.68
C ARG A 133 -3.12 12.38 7.17
N GLY A 134 -2.07 12.59 6.35
CA GLY A 134 -1.79 13.86 5.69
C GLY A 134 -1.13 14.91 6.57
N ILE A 135 -0.55 14.51 7.70
CA ILE A 135 0.28 15.33 8.59
C ILE A 135 1.77 14.99 8.46
N ASP A 136 2.08 13.76 8.04
CA ASP A 136 3.43 13.28 7.76
C ASP A 136 3.73 13.49 6.27
N PHE A 137 4.29 14.63 5.90
CA PHE A 137 4.50 15.02 4.51
C PHE A 137 5.50 14.15 3.76
N GLN A 138 6.22 13.28 4.45
CA GLN A 138 7.05 12.24 3.84
C GLN A 138 6.23 11.03 3.35
N PHE A 139 4.95 10.90 3.76
CA PHE A 139 4.09 9.76 3.41
C PHE A 139 2.66 10.21 3.07
N LEU A 140 2.42 10.47 1.78
CA LEU A 140 1.18 11.09 1.29
C LEU A 140 0.42 10.26 0.25
N PRO A 141 0.21 8.94 0.42
CA PRO A 141 -0.48 8.12 -0.59
C PRO A 141 -1.93 8.56 -0.84
N PHE A 142 -2.55 9.23 0.13
CA PHE A 142 -3.92 9.74 0.06
C PHE A 142 -4.00 11.27 -0.05
N GLY A 143 -2.86 11.93 -0.25
CA GLY A 143 -2.76 13.39 -0.24
C GLY A 143 -2.87 13.98 1.17
N SER A 144 -3.10 15.27 1.24
CA SER A 144 -3.17 16.04 2.49
C SER A 144 -4.17 17.19 2.41
N GLY A 145 -4.57 17.70 3.59
CA GLY A 145 -5.39 18.90 3.72
C GLY A 145 -6.82 18.72 3.23
N ARG A 146 -7.42 19.83 2.78
CA ARG A 146 -8.86 19.90 2.42
C ARG A 146 -9.27 19.04 1.24
N ARG A 147 -8.31 18.55 0.44
CA ARG A 147 -8.52 17.70 -0.73
C ARG A 147 -7.97 16.28 -0.56
N MET A 148 -7.68 15.90 0.67
CA MET A 148 -7.33 14.52 1.01
C MET A 148 -8.38 13.54 0.52
N CYS A 149 -7.97 12.32 0.19
CA CYS A 149 -8.85 11.27 -0.33
C CYS A 149 -10.03 11.01 0.64
N PRO A 150 -11.28 11.22 0.22
CA PRO A 150 -12.44 10.99 1.09
C PRO A 150 -12.73 9.49 1.30
N GLY A 151 -12.19 8.62 0.43
CA GLY A 151 -12.36 7.17 0.49
C GLY A 151 -11.28 6.43 1.27
N MET A 152 -10.34 7.12 1.90
CA MET A 152 -9.18 6.52 2.56
C MET A 152 -9.55 5.40 3.53
N ASN A 153 -10.39 5.67 4.51
CA ASN A 153 -10.75 4.68 5.54
C ASN A 153 -11.46 3.46 4.92
N PHE A 154 -12.36 3.70 3.98
CA PHE A 154 -13.10 2.63 3.29
C PHE A 154 -12.16 1.80 2.41
N GLY A 155 -11.28 2.45 1.65
CA GLY A 155 -10.30 1.78 0.80
C GLY A 155 -9.34 0.91 1.61
N LEU A 156 -8.81 1.44 2.71
CA LEU A 156 -7.91 0.70 3.60
C LEU A 156 -8.60 -0.50 4.23
N ALA A 157 -9.80 -0.33 4.80
CA ALA A 157 -10.55 -1.44 5.39
C ALA A 157 -10.79 -2.57 4.37
N ASN A 158 -11.14 -2.24 3.13
CA ASN A 158 -11.28 -3.24 2.07
C ASN A 158 -9.97 -3.95 1.75
N VAL A 159 -8.88 -3.21 1.58
CA VAL A 159 -7.56 -3.80 1.29
C VAL A 159 -7.11 -4.70 2.45
N GLU A 160 -7.24 -4.23 3.69
CA GLU A 160 -6.89 -5.00 4.89
C GLU A 160 -7.67 -6.31 4.98
N ILE A 161 -9.00 -6.28 4.84
CA ILE A 161 -9.86 -7.46 4.90
C ILE A 161 -9.53 -8.44 3.75
N MET A 162 -9.38 -7.94 2.54
CA MET A 162 -9.10 -8.79 1.39
C MET A 162 -7.72 -9.43 1.50
N LEU A 163 -6.69 -8.66 1.82
CA LEU A 163 -5.33 -9.18 1.99
C LEU A 163 -5.28 -10.22 3.11
N ALA A 164 -5.87 -9.93 4.27
CA ALA A 164 -5.91 -10.84 5.40
C ALA A 164 -6.55 -12.19 5.02
N ASN A 165 -7.68 -12.18 4.32
CA ASN A 165 -8.34 -13.40 3.86
C ASN A 165 -7.49 -14.15 2.81
N LEU A 166 -6.87 -13.45 1.86
CA LEU A 166 -6.02 -14.06 0.84
C LEU A 166 -4.82 -14.80 1.44
N VAL A 167 -4.13 -14.19 2.42
CA VAL A 167 -2.94 -14.81 3.03
C VAL A 167 -3.28 -15.82 4.12
N CYS A 168 -4.48 -15.72 4.70
CA CYS A 168 -4.96 -16.70 5.68
C CYS A 168 -5.27 -18.04 5.04
N HIS A 169 -6.11 -18.02 4.01
CA HIS A 169 -6.73 -19.22 3.47
C HIS A 169 -5.90 -19.90 2.38
N PHE A 170 -4.93 -19.19 1.81
CA PHE A 170 -4.14 -19.72 0.70
C PHE A 170 -2.65 -19.60 0.93
N ASP A 171 -1.93 -20.61 0.48
CA ASP A 171 -0.53 -20.50 0.12
C ASP A 171 -0.46 -20.21 -1.39
N TRP A 172 0.48 -19.37 -1.78
CA TRP A 172 0.52 -18.82 -3.13
C TRP A 172 1.78 -19.27 -3.87
N GLU A 173 1.62 -19.63 -5.13
CA GLU A 173 2.71 -20.02 -6.01
C GLU A 173 2.63 -19.23 -7.32
N MET A 174 3.78 -19.08 -7.98
CA MET A 174 3.84 -18.50 -9.30
C MET A 174 3.20 -19.44 -10.32
N ALA A 175 2.29 -18.93 -11.15
CA ALA A 175 1.67 -19.74 -12.17
C ALA A 175 2.66 -20.17 -13.26
N GLY A 176 2.53 -21.43 -13.72
CA GLY A 176 3.33 -21.94 -14.84
C GLY A 176 4.82 -22.12 -14.57
N GLY A 177 5.25 -22.11 -13.30
CA GLY A 177 6.68 -22.25 -12.94
C GLY A 177 7.52 -21.02 -13.33
N ALA A 178 6.89 -19.85 -13.48
CA ALA A 178 7.62 -18.61 -13.68
C ALA A 178 8.54 -18.36 -12.47
N ASN A 179 9.75 -17.91 -12.71
CA ASN A 179 10.74 -17.67 -11.66
C ASN A 179 10.90 -16.19 -11.31
N GLU A 180 10.25 -15.30 -12.07
CA GLU A 180 10.41 -13.85 -11.92
C GLU A 180 9.05 -13.14 -12.02
N ILE A 181 8.90 -12.10 -11.24
CA ILE A 181 7.78 -11.17 -11.30
C ILE A 181 8.30 -9.85 -11.90
N ASP A 182 7.73 -9.45 -13.04
CA ASP A 182 8.05 -8.16 -13.64
C ASP A 182 7.33 -7.05 -12.85
N MET A 183 8.09 -6.23 -12.13
CA MET A 183 7.60 -5.08 -11.37
C MET A 183 7.59 -3.79 -12.18
N THR A 184 7.80 -3.86 -13.50
CA THR A 184 7.74 -2.67 -14.37
C THR A 184 6.40 -1.98 -14.26
N GLU A 185 6.46 -0.69 -13.95
CA GLU A 185 5.30 0.18 -13.80
C GLU A 185 4.94 0.87 -15.12
N VAL A 186 3.65 0.96 -15.40
CA VAL A 186 3.09 1.79 -16.47
C VAL A 186 2.37 2.97 -15.85
N PHE A 187 2.87 4.18 -16.12
CA PHE A 187 2.38 5.41 -15.53
C PHE A 187 1.17 5.96 -16.29
N GLY A 188 0.17 6.40 -15.55
CA GLY A 188 -1.03 7.10 -15.99
C GLY A 188 -1.56 7.97 -14.86
N LEU A 189 -2.86 8.19 -14.80
CA LEU A 189 -3.52 8.78 -13.64
C LEU A 189 -3.33 7.87 -12.41
N THR A 190 -3.41 6.57 -12.65
CA THR A 190 -3.03 5.50 -11.73
C THR A 190 -1.83 4.73 -12.31
N VAL A 191 -1.06 4.08 -11.45
CA VAL A 191 0.07 3.23 -11.84
C VAL A 191 -0.35 1.79 -11.82
N HIS A 192 -0.10 1.08 -12.93
CA HIS A 192 -0.36 -0.34 -13.07
C HIS A 192 0.95 -1.09 -13.27
N ARG A 193 0.96 -2.35 -12.92
CA ARG A 193 2.01 -3.25 -13.41
C ARG A 193 1.84 -3.45 -14.91
N LYS A 194 2.95 -3.51 -15.64
CA LYS A 194 2.95 -3.78 -17.09
C LYS A 194 2.36 -5.15 -17.40
N GLU A 195 2.80 -6.15 -16.66
CA GLU A 195 2.33 -7.53 -16.80
C GLU A 195 1.40 -7.89 -15.64
N LYS A 196 0.31 -8.59 -15.93
CA LYS A 196 -0.66 -9.05 -14.92
C LYS A 196 -0.01 -10.04 -13.97
N LEU A 197 -0.31 -9.94 -12.69
CA LEU A 197 0.08 -10.92 -11.69
C LEU A 197 -0.81 -12.17 -11.82
N ILE A 198 -0.19 -13.31 -12.14
CA ILE A 198 -0.91 -14.58 -12.22
C ILE A 198 -0.32 -15.52 -11.18
N LEU A 199 -1.10 -15.85 -10.17
CA LEU A 199 -0.73 -16.72 -9.06
C LEU A 199 -1.65 -17.93 -8.99
N THR A 200 -1.11 -19.04 -8.48
CA THR A 200 -1.88 -20.26 -8.21
C THR A 200 -2.13 -20.37 -6.72
N PRO A 201 -3.38 -20.33 -6.26
CA PRO A 201 -3.71 -20.54 -4.87
C PRO A 201 -3.69 -22.04 -4.53
N ARG A 202 -3.12 -22.37 -3.38
CA ARG A 202 -3.30 -23.67 -2.72
C ARG A 202 -4.07 -23.45 -1.44
N LEU A 203 -5.22 -24.08 -1.33
CA LEU A 203 -6.02 -23.98 -0.12
C LEU A 203 -5.20 -24.52 1.06
N GLN A 204 -5.03 -23.71 2.07
CA GLN A 204 -4.46 -24.16 3.32
C GLN A 204 -5.52 -24.95 4.07
N SER A 205 -5.23 -26.21 4.41
CA SER A 205 -6.02 -26.95 5.36
C SER A 205 -5.88 -26.24 6.71
N CYS A 206 -6.84 -25.39 7.06
CA CYS A 206 -6.99 -24.98 8.45
C CYS A 206 -7.21 -26.28 9.22
N VAL A 207 -6.18 -26.68 9.98
CA VAL A 207 -6.14 -27.94 10.70
C VAL A 207 -7.38 -28.01 11.58
N ALA A 208 -8.12 -29.10 11.41
CA ALA A 208 -9.24 -29.50 12.26
C ALA A 208 -8.78 -29.68 13.71
#